data_51f64dc5f038291c32afd2316be8ef50
#
_entry.id   51f64dc5f038291c32afd2316be8ef50
#
_cell.length_a   1.000
_cell.length_b   1.000
_cell.length_c   1.000
_cell.angle_alpha   90.00
_cell.angle_beta   90.00
_cell.angle_gamma   90.00
#
_symmetry.space_group_name_H-M   'P 1'
#
loop_
_entity.id
_entity.type
_entity.pdbx_description
1 polymer ?
#
loop_
_entity_poly.entity_id
_entity_poly.type
_entity_poly.pdbx_seq_one_letter_code
_entity_poly.pdbx_strand_id
1 'polypeptide(L)'
;MTNAKPTDPPEVIELFAEIAALYADTEGFNGGIVRNVGAKYADRNNFYSGAGAARKGGRWNRKGLEAIYASLDVETANLEAYQDFIYRGFPITSITPRVTAAAKVSLSKTLDLTDTKVLKQIGFTTSELVNEDWRALQKAGEESWTQAVGRGCYLAKFQAMIVPSARRKGGKNIVIFQRRLTKSCKIDIIGADQLPK
;
A
#
# COMPACT_ATOMS: atom_id res chain seq x y z
N MET A 1 1.75 4.45 -37.38
CA MET A 1 2.25 3.31 -36.57
C MET A 1 1.54 3.37 -35.23
N THR A 2 0.54 2.52 -35.03
CA THR A 2 -0.25 2.44 -33.79
C THR A 2 0.63 1.78 -32.72
N ASN A 3 1.11 2.57 -31.76
CA ASN A 3 1.71 2.04 -30.54
C ASN A 3 0.64 1.27 -29.75
N ALA A 4 0.43 0.00 -30.08
CA ALA A 4 -0.33 -0.90 -29.23
C ALA A 4 0.38 -0.95 -27.87
N LYS A 5 -0.34 -0.63 -26.76
CA LYS A 5 0.19 -0.87 -25.42
C LYS A 5 0.52 -2.37 -25.33
N PRO A 6 1.69 -2.74 -24.79
CA PRO A 6 1.98 -4.14 -24.55
C PRO A 6 0.85 -4.73 -23.71
N THR A 7 0.27 -5.83 -24.18
CA THR A 7 -0.74 -6.59 -23.41
C THR A 7 -0.03 -7.25 -22.23
N ASP A 8 -0.70 -7.23 -21.08
CA ASP A 8 -0.20 -7.94 -19.90
C ASP A 8 0.01 -9.43 -20.23
N PRO A 9 1.00 -10.10 -19.60
CA PRO A 9 1.18 -11.54 -19.72
C PRO A 9 -0.09 -12.31 -19.29
N PRO A 10 -0.38 -13.49 -19.86
CA PRO A 10 -1.57 -14.26 -19.56
C PRO A 10 -1.78 -14.50 -18.06
N GLU A 11 -0.72 -14.83 -17.34
CA GLU A 11 -0.74 -15.07 -15.89
C GLU A 11 -1.12 -13.82 -15.07
N VAL A 12 -0.78 -12.63 -15.57
CA VAL A 12 -1.19 -11.36 -14.94
C VAL A 12 -2.66 -11.06 -15.21
N ILE A 13 -3.15 -11.40 -16.42
CA ILE A 13 -4.56 -11.25 -16.77
C ILE A 13 -5.42 -12.19 -15.91
N GLU A 14 -4.99 -13.43 -15.71
CA GLU A 14 -5.64 -14.41 -14.83
C GLU A 14 -5.70 -13.90 -13.39
N LEU A 15 -4.58 -13.44 -12.85
CA LEU A 15 -4.52 -12.81 -11.52
C LEU A 15 -5.54 -11.68 -11.38
N PHE A 16 -5.70 -10.82 -12.39
CA PHE A 16 -6.67 -9.73 -12.32
C PHE A 16 -8.11 -10.23 -12.32
N ALA A 17 -8.41 -11.30 -13.06
CA ALA A 17 -9.72 -11.91 -13.06
C ALA A 17 -10.06 -12.51 -11.69
N GLU A 18 -9.11 -13.23 -11.07
CA GLU A 18 -9.26 -13.78 -9.72
C GLU A 18 -9.46 -12.68 -8.65
N ILE A 19 -8.68 -11.61 -8.72
CA ILE A 19 -8.87 -10.46 -7.81
C ILE A 19 -10.23 -9.80 -8.04
N ALA A 20 -10.67 -9.63 -9.27
CA ALA A 20 -11.95 -9.01 -9.56
C ALA A 20 -13.13 -9.86 -9.07
N ALA A 21 -13.03 -11.18 -9.13
CA ALA A 21 -14.06 -12.11 -8.62
C ALA A 21 -14.29 -11.96 -7.10
N LEU A 22 -13.27 -11.56 -6.35
CA LEU A 22 -13.36 -11.32 -4.90
C LEU A 22 -14.17 -10.06 -4.54
N TYR A 23 -14.42 -9.16 -5.49
CA TYR A 23 -15.00 -7.85 -5.17
C TYR A 23 -16.40 -7.93 -4.58
N ALA A 24 -17.24 -8.84 -5.07
CA ALA A 24 -18.64 -8.96 -4.62
C ALA A 24 -18.72 -9.30 -3.12
N ASP A 25 -17.93 -10.27 -2.68
CA ASP A 25 -17.98 -10.84 -1.34
C ASP A 25 -17.08 -10.11 -0.33
N THR A 26 -16.34 -9.08 -0.80
CA THR A 26 -15.44 -8.32 0.08
C THR A 26 -16.19 -7.26 0.86
N GLU A 27 -15.92 -7.22 2.16
CA GLU A 27 -16.41 -6.20 3.07
C GLU A 27 -15.53 -4.95 3.09
N GLY A 28 -15.99 -3.94 3.83
CA GLY A 28 -15.25 -2.71 4.07
C GLY A 28 -14.28 -2.82 5.24
N PHE A 29 -13.50 -1.76 5.44
CA PHE A 29 -12.65 -1.58 6.61
C PHE A 29 -13.12 -0.34 7.39
N ASN A 30 -13.33 -0.52 8.70
CA ASN A 30 -13.63 0.57 9.63
C ASN A 30 -12.71 0.45 10.85
N GLY A 31 -11.75 1.37 10.97
CA GLY A 31 -10.74 1.25 12.03
C GLY A 31 -9.72 2.37 12.06
N GLY A 32 -8.79 2.24 13.00
CA GLY A 32 -7.65 3.13 13.13
C GLY A 32 -6.51 2.71 12.22
N ILE A 33 -5.84 3.68 11.64
CA ILE A 33 -4.58 3.49 10.93
C ILE A 33 -3.54 4.46 11.43
N VAL A 34 -2.25 4.09 11.30
CA VAL A 34 -1.12 4.91 11.71
C VAL A 34 -0.16 5.08 10.56
N ARG A 35 0.29 6.30 10.34
CA ARG A 35 1.30 6.60 9.33
C ARG A 35 2.44 7.40 9.94
N ASN A 36 3.66 7.09 9.48
CA ASN A 36 4.88 7.80 9.85
C ASN A 36 5.51 8.37 8.57
N VAL A 37 5.71 9.69 8.52
CA VAL A 37 6.30 10.37 7.36
C VAL A 37 7.41 11.32 7.79
N GLY A 38 8.33 11.67 6.88
CA GLY A 38 9.31 12.73 7.13
C GLY A 38 8.60 14.08 7.40
N ALA A 39 9.11 14.88 8.33
CA ALA A 39 8.48 16.13 8.78
C ALA A 39 8.09 17.07 7.62
N LYS A 40 8.91 17.13 6.56
CA LYS A 40 8.62 17.94 5.36
C LYS A 40 7.39 17.52 4.54
N TYR A 41 6.79 16.36 4.85
CA TYR A 41 5.58 15.84 4.22
C TYR A 41 4.46 15.65 5.22
N ALA A 42 4.61 16.25 6.42
CA ALA A 42 3.70 16.02 7.53
C ALA A 42 2.57 17.05 7.61
N ASP A 43 2.51 18.01 6.69
CA ASP A 43 1.39 18.94 6.62
C ASP A 43 0.07 18.22 6.27
N ARG A 44 -1.05 18.85 6.61
CA ARG A 44 -2.39 18.27 6.49
C ARG A 44 -2.72 17.74 5.08
N ASN A 45 -2.23 18.40 4.03
CA ASN A 45 -2.54 18.04 2.64
C ASN A 45 -1.70 16.86 2.15
N ASN A 46 -0.45 16.76 2.64
CA ASN A 46 0.50 15.77 2.17
C ASN A 46 0.54 14.50 3.04
N PHE A 47 0.10 14.59 4.31
CA PHE A 47 0.22 13.48 5.26
C PHE A 47 -0.43 12.19 4.75
N TYR A 48 -1.61 12.28 4.17
CA TYR A 48 -2.31 11.15 3.53
C TYR A 48 -2.37 11.31 2.00
N SER A 49 -1.27 11.75 1.39
CA SER A 49 -1.12 11.81 -0.06
C SER A 49 -0.44 10.54 -0.60
N GLY A 50 -0.93 10.03 -1.72
CA GLY A 50 -0.32 8.94 -2.49
C GLY A 50 0.76 9.39 -3.48
N ALA A 51 1.00 10.69 -3.62
CA ALA A 51 1.87 11.24 -4.65
C ALA A 51 3.34 10.76 -4.54
N GLY A 52 3.84 10.57 -3.30
CA GLY A 52 5.17 10.02 -3.09
C GLY A 52 5.33 8.60 -3.62
N ALA A 53 4.32 7.76 -3.39
CA ALA A 53 4.29 6.39 -3.89
C ALA A 53 4.13 6.37 -5.42
N ALA A 54 3.29 7.21 -5.99
CA ALA A 54 3.15 7.33 -7.45
C ALA A 54 4.48 7.69 -8.13
N ARG A 55 5.26 8.60 -7.53
CA ARG A 55 6.55 9.02 -8.12
C ARG A 55 7.62 7.95 -8.03
N LYS A 56 7.71 7.25 -6.89
CA LYS A 56 8.81 6.31 -6.62
C LYS A 56 8.50 4.86 -6.92
N GLY A 57 7.23 4.49 -6.93
CA GLY A 57 6.79 3.11 -6.79
C GLY A 57 6.91 2.62 -5.34
N GLY A 58 6.33 1.48 -5.07
CA GLY A 58 6.38 0.78 -3.78
C GLY A 58 6.13 -0.71 -4.00
N ARG A 59 6.15 -1.49 -2.92
CA ARG A 59 5.88 -2.93 -3.01
C ARG A 59 4.52 -3.21 -3.69
N TRP A 60 3.50 -2.43 -3.37
CA TRP A 60 2.12 -2.66 -3.80
C TRP A 60 1.63 -1.68 -4.87
N ASN A 61 2.50 -0.85 -5.43
CA ASN A 61 2.15 0.04 -6.53
C ASN A 61 3.35 0.29 -7.44
N ARG A 62 3.15 0.17 -8.73
CA ARG A 62 4.13 0.64 -9.72
C ARG A 62 4.16 2.16 -9.79
N LYS A 63 5.19 2.73 -10.36
CA LYS A 63 5.24 4.17 -10.67
C LYS A 63 4.01 4.60 -11.48
N GLY A 64 3.46 5.75 -11.16
CA GLY A 64 2.24 6.30 -11.76
C GLY A 64 0.95 5.91 -11.04
N LEU A 65 0.93 4.88 -10.19
CA LEU A 65 -0.23 4.51 -9.38
C LEU A 65 -0.13 5.15 -7.99
N GLU A 66 -1.07 6.04 -7.67
CA GLU A 66 -1.16 6.66 -6.34
C GLU A 66 -1.62 5.64 -5.29
N ALA A 67 -0.87 5.56 -4.20
CA ALA A 67 -1.19 4.68 -3.08
C ALA A 67 -0.74 5.30 -1.75
N ILE A 68 -1.61 5.29 -0.76
CA ILE A 68 -1.32 5.72 0.61
C ILE A 68 -0.96 4.48 1.41
N TYR A 69 0.24 4.48 1.99
CA TYR A 69 0.71 3.41 2.87
C TYR A 69 0.55 3.82 4.32
N ALA A 70 -0.11 3.00 5.10
CA ALA A 70 -0.24 3.14 6.55
C ALA A 70 -0.19 1.74 7.20
N SER A 71 -0.11 1.70 8.52
CA SER A 71 -0.12 0.45 9.29
C SER A 71 -1.33 0.40 10.22
N LEU A 72 -1.72 -0.79 10.64
CA LEU A 72 -2.84 -0.96 11.57
C LEU A 72 -2.44 -0.75 13.04
N ASP A 73 -1.14 -0.62 13.31
CA ASP A 73 -0.60 -0.30 14.64
C ASP A 73 0.67 0.55 14.56
N VAL A 74 1.01 1.20 15.69
CA VAL A 74 2.13 2.15 15.79
C VAL A 74 3.48 1.46 15.60
N GLU A 75 3.65 0.27 16.16
CA GLU A 75 4.91 -0.47 16.11
C GLU A 75 5.25 -0.84 14.65
N THR A 76 4.27 -1.38 13.93
CA THR A 76 4.43 -1.70 12.50
C THR A 76 4.72 -0.42 11.69
N ALA A 77 4.03 0.69 11.95
CA ALA A 77 4.25 1.96 11.26
C ALA A 77 5.69 2.46 11.44
N ASN A 78 6.22 2.35 12.64
CA ASN A 78 7.60 2.77 12.94
C ASN A 78 8.62 1.86 12.25
N LEU A 79 8.47 0.53 12.35
CA LEU A 79 9.39 -0.41 11.70
C LEU A 79 9.42 -0.23 10.18
N GLU A 80 8.27 -0.04 9.55
CA GLU A 80 8.19 0.23 8.09
C GLU A 80 8.86 1.56 7.73
N ALA A 81 8.69 2.59 8.55
CA ALA A 81 9.24 3.91 8.29
C ALA A 81 10.76 3.97 8.39
N TYR A 82 11.35 3.23 9.32
CA TYR A 82 12.81 3.23 9.54
C TYR A 82 13.55 2.29 8.60
N GLN A 83 12.86 1.34 7.99
CA GLN A 83 13.48 0.32 7.16
C GLN A 83 14.24 0.87 5.95
N ASP A 84 13.75 1.92 5.32
CA ASP A 84 14.43 2.53 4.17
C ASP A 84 15.81 3.10 4.58
N PHE A 85 15.95 3.56 5.80
CA PHE A 85 17.24 4.05 6.34
C PHE A 85 18.17 2.88 6.63
N ILE A 86 17.66 1.82 7.26
CA ILE A 86 18.43 0.61 7.55
C ILE A 86 18.90 -0.04 6.25
N TYR A 87 18.03 -0.18 5.26
CA TYR A 87 18.37 -0.76 3.96
C TYR A 87 19.47 0.01 3.22
N ARG A 88 19.52 1.34 3.41
CA ARG A 88 20.56 2.21 2.81
C ARG A 88 21.81 2.33 3.66
N GLY A 89 21.92 1.61 4.77
CA GLY A 89 23.07 1.65 5.67
C GLY A 89 23.20 2.95 6.46
N PHE A 90 22.14 3.77 6.55
CA PHE A 90 22.18 4.98 7.35
C PHE A 90 22.02 4.64 8.84
N PRO A 91 22.84 5.23 9.72
CA PRO A 91 22.66 5.08 11.16
C PRO A 91 21.34 5.73 11.60
N ILE A 92 20.70 5.15 12.62
CA ILE A 92 19.44 5.66 13.19
C ILE A 92 19.55 7.15 13.59
N THR A 93 20.75 7.58 14.01
CA THR A 93 21.04 8.96 14.38
C THR A 93 20.97 9.97 13.22
N SER A 94 21.05 9.51 11.98
CA SER A 94 20.91 10.37 10.78
C SER A 94 19.48 10.45 10.25
N ILE A 95 18.52 9.85 10.96
CA ILE A 95 17.10 9.88 10.57
C ILE A 95 16.58 11.30 10.77
N THR A 96 16.12 11.89 9.68
CA THR A 96 15.47 13.21 9.71
C THR A 96 14.24 13.20 10.63
N PRO A 97 13.85 14.35 11.20
CA PRO A 97 12.63 14.44 11.99
C PRO A 97 11.43 13.82 11.26
N ARG A 98 10.67 13.02 11.98
CA ARG A 98 9.49 12.31 11.45
C ARG A 98 8.28 12.63 12.29
N VAL A 99 7.11 12.58 11.66
CA VAL A 99 5.81 12.77 12.30
C VAL A 99 5.02 11.48 12.15
N THR A 100 4.51 11.00 13.28
CA THR A 100 3.57 9.87 13.32
C THR A 100 2.20 10.42 13.69
N ALA A 101 1.19 10.13 12.88
CA ALA A 101 -0.19 10.48 13.19
C ALA A 101 -1.11 9.30 12.89
N ALA A 102 -2.22 9.25 13.61
CA ALA A 102 -3.29 8.29 13.42
C ALA A 102 -4.45 8.92 12.66
N ALA A 103 -5.23 8.08 11.98
CA ALA A 103 -6.52 8.48 11.41
C ALA A 103 -7.57 7.41 11.67
N LYS A 104 -8.82 7.82 11.75
CA LYS A 104 -9.99 6.93 11.63
C LYS A 104 -10.34 6.81 10.15
N VAL A 105 -10.50 5.57 9.68
CA VAL A 105 -10.79 5.29 8.27
C VAL A 105 -12.03 4.44 8.15
N SER A 106 -12.90 4.80 7.22
CA SER A 106 -14.08 4.02 6.84
C SER A 106 -14.08 3.83 5.33
N LEU A 107 -13.99 2.59 4.89
CA LEU A 107 -13.93 2.17 3.48
C LEU A 107 -14.97 1.08 3.24
N SER A 108 -15.57 1.06 2.05
CA SER A 108 -16.64 0.10 1.71
C SER A 108 -16.11 -1.21 1.13
N LYS A 109 -14.95 -1.20 0.47
CA LYS A 109 -14.37 -2.36 -0.21
C LYS A 109 -12.86 -2.41 0.03
N THR A 110 -12.44 -3.36 0.89
CA THR A 110 -11.04 -3.54 1.29
C THR A 110 -10.66 -5.01 1.22
N LEU A 111 -9.78 -5.40 0.32
CA LEU A 111 -9.32 -6.77 0.18
C LEU A 111 -8.30 -7.10 1.28
N ASP A 112 -8.54 -8.15 2.09
CA ASP A 112 -7.60 -8.59 3.13
C ASP A 112 -6.66 -9.70 2.60
N LEU A 113 -5.46 -9.30 2.20
CA LEU A 113 -4.39 -10.21 1.77
C LEU A 113 -3.62 -10.84 2.94
N THR A 114 -4.13 -10.72 4.17
CA THR A 114 -3.65 -11.49 5.32
C THR A 114 -4.53 -12.72 5.60
N ASP A 115 -5.68 -12.82 4.91
CA ASP A 115 -6.52 -14.02 4.90
C ASP A 115 -5.93 -15.06 3.95
N THR A 116 -5.61 -16.23 4.50
CA THR A 116 -5.02 -17.34 3.74
C THR A 116 -5.97 -17.90 2.67
N LYS A 117 -7.29 -17.78 2.83
CA LYS A 117 -8.26 -18.19 1.81
C LYS A 117 -8.19 -17.28 0.60
N VAL A 118 -8.14 -15.96 0.83
CA VAL A 118 -7.97 -14.94 -0.21
C VAL A 118 -6.65 -15.14 -0.95
N LEU A 119 -5.55 -15.33 -0.21
CA LEU A 119 -4.25 -15.59 -0.81
C LEU A 119 -4.23 -16.84 -1.66
N LYS A 120 -4.82 -17.93 -1.18
CA LYS A 120 -4.91 -19.19 -1.93
C LYS A 120 -5.70 -19.02 -3.24
N GLN A 121 -6.78 -18.24 -3.22
CA GLN A 121 -7.59 -18.00 -4.40
C GLN A 121 -6.82 -17.24 -5.48
N ILE A 122 -6.00 -16.25 -5.12
CA ILE A 122 -5.17 -15.52 -6.08
C ILE A 122 -3.80 -16.17 -6.33
N GLY A 123 -3.58 -17.40 -5.86
CA GLY A 123 -2.39 -18.20 -6.14
C GLY A 123 -1.12 -17.82 -5.38
N PHE A 124 -1.22 -17.14 -4.23
CA PHE A 124 -0.06 -16.70 -3.45
C PHE A 124 -0.05 -17.21 -2.01
N THR A 125 1.14 -17.23 -1.44
CA THR A 125 1.37 -17.38 0.01
C THR A 125 1.85 -16.06 0.61
N THR A 126 1.67 -15.91 1.92
CA THR A 126 2.23 -14.76 2.65
C THR A 126 3.75 -14.66 2.47
N SER A 127 4.45 -15.79 2.48
CA SER A 127 5.91 -15.84 2.33
C SER A 127 6.38 -15.28 0.99
N GLU A 128 5.73 -15.64 -0.09
CA GLU A 128 6.06 -15.12 -1.43
C GLU A 128 5.91 -13.61 -1.49
N LEU A 129 4.78 -13.08 -0.99
CA LEU A 129 4.49 -11.65 -1.03
C LEU A 129 5.44 -10.81 -0.17
N VAL A 130 5.87 -11.30 1.00
CA VAL A 130 6.76 -10.52 1.88
C VAL A 130 8.23 -10.62 1.48
N ASN A 131 8.65 -11.73 0.84
CA ASN A 131 10.05 -11.97 0.50
C ASN A 131 10.42 -11.53 -0.93
N GLU A 132 9.45 -11.21 -1.78
CA GLU A 132 9.71 -10.72 -3.14
C GLU A 132 10.61 -9.48 -3.14
N ASP A 133 11.67 -9.48 -3.92
CA ASP A 133 12.51 -8.30 -4.11
C ASP A 133 11.93 -7.38 -5.21
N TRP A 134 10.81 -6.76 -4.89
CA TRP A 134 10.16 -5.81 -5.79
C TRP A 134 11.06 -4.64 -6.21
N ARG A 135 12.10 -4.30 -5.40
CA ARG A 135 13.03 -3.22 -5.73
C ARG A 135 13.98 -3.61 -6.84
N ALA A 136 14.51 -4.82 -6.80
CA ALA A 136 15.34 -5.34 -7.87
C ALA A 136 14.58 -5.43 -9.19
N LEU A 137 13.37 -5.99 -9.18
CA LEU A 137 12.48 -6.07 -10.35
C LEU A 137 12.16 -4.68 -10.90
N GLN A 138 11.73 -3.74 -10.05
CA GLN A 138 11.46 -2.37 -10.49
C GLN A 138 12.69 -1.68 -11.09
N LYS A 139 13.90 -1.94 -10.56
CA LYS A 139 15.15 -1.41 -11.11
C LYS A 139 15.47 -2.00 -12.47
N ALA A 140 15.12 -3.27 -12.70
CA ALA A 140 15.21 -3.93 -14.00
C ALA A 140 14.14 -3.45 -15.00
N GLY A 141 13.18 -2.65 -14.58
CA GLY A 141 12.06 -2.20 -15.42
C GLY A 141 10.89 -3.18 -15.44
N GLU A 142 10.91 -4.19 -14.60
CA GLU A 142 9.90 -5.23 -14.48
C GLU A 142 8.85 -4.90 -13.41
N GLU A 143 7.63 -5.38 -13.59
CA GLU A 143 6.59 -5.34 -12.58
C GLU A 143 6.69 -6.56 -11.66
N SER A 144 6.78 -6.35 -10.36
CA SER A 144 6.76 -7.44 -9.39
C SER A 144 5.35 -8.00 -9.21
N TRP A 145 5.22 -9.23 -8.71
CA TRP A 145 3.91 -9.82 -8.40
C TRP A 145 3.14 -9.00 -7.37
N THR A 146 3.82 -8.49 -6.34
CA THR A 146 3.17 -7.60 -5.36
C THR A 146 2.66 -6.31 -6.00
N GLN A 147 3.36 -5.75 -6.99
CA GLN A 147 2.87 -4.59 -7.76
C GLN A 147 1.71 -4.97 -8.67
N ALA A 148 1.75 -6.14 -9.32
CA ALA A 148 0.65 -6.65 -10.13
C ALA A 148 -0.62 -6.88 -9.29
N VAL A 149 -0.51 -7.48 -8.10
CA VAL A 149 -1.61 -7.62 -7.13
C VAL A 149 -2.22 -6.25 -6.80
N GLY A 150 -1.39 -5.26 -6.45
CA GLY A 150 -1.87 -3.92 -6.14
C GLY A 150 -2.55 -3.24 -7.33
N ARG A 151 -2.06 -3.43 -8.55
CA ARG A 151 -2.67 -2.96 -9.79
C ARG A 151 -4.00 -3.67 -10.06
N GLY A 152 -4.07 -4.98 -9.86
CA GLY A 152 -5.30 -5.77 -9.97
C GLY A 152 -6.37 -5.27 -9.00
N CYS A 153 -6.03 -5.05 -7.74
CA CYS A 153 -6.95 -4.46 -6.75
C CYS A 153 -7.45 -3.08 -7.18
N TYR A 154 -6.55 -2.23 -7.68
CA TYR A 154 -6.94 -0.92 -8.20
C TYR A 154 -7.88 -1.02 -9.39
N LEU A 155 -7.61 -1.89 -10.36
CA LEU A 155 -8.44 -2.10 -11.55
C LEU A 155 -9.82 -2.66 -11.18
N ALA A 156 -9.87 -3.60 -10.24
CA ALA A 156 -11.11 -4.18 -9.70
C ALA A 156 -11.89 -3.21 -8.78
N LYS A 157 -11.44 -1.94 -8.65
CA LYS A 157 -12.09 -0.87 -7.89
C LYS A 157 -12.09 -1.04 -6.36
N PHE A 158 -11.25 -1.87 -5.80
CA PHE A 158 -11.01 -1.87 -4.36
C PHE A 158 -10.51 -0.49 -3.91
N GLN A 159 -10.98 -0.03 -2.77
CA GLN A 159 -10.57 1.23 -2.16
C GLN A 159 -9.26 1.08 -1.40
N ALA A 160 -9.03 -0.11 -0.87
CA ALA A 160 -7.80 -0.46 -0.17
C ALA A 160 -7.56 -1.96 -0.19
N MET A 161 -6.36 -2.34 0.26
CA MET A 161 -6.03 -3.71 0.62
C MET A 161 -5.26 -3.72 1.94
N ILE A 162 -5.56 -4.70 2.80
CA ILE A 162 -4.77 -5.00 3.99
C ILE A 162 -3.71 -6.02 3.56
N VAL A 163 -2.47 -5.78 3.94
CA VAL A 163 -1.33 -6.58 3.49
C VAL A 163 -0.44 -6.94 4.67
N PRO A 164 0.25 -8.11 4.63
CA PRO A 164 1.21 -8.45 5.67
C PRO A 164 2.39 -7.47 5.67
N SER A 165 2.89 -7.12 6.86
CA SER A 165 4.13 -6.38 6.97
C SER A 165 5.32 -7.28 6.64
N ALA A 166 6.21 -6.80 5.78
CA ALA A 166 7.48 -7.47 5.51
C ALA A 166 8.54 -7.19 6.61
N ARG A 167 8.20 -6.40 7.64
CA ARG A 167 9.13 -5.92 8.67
C ARG A 167 8.77 -6.39 10.08
N ARG A 168 7.51 -6.75 10.29
CA ARG A 168 7.03 -7.22 11.58
C ARG A 168 6.19 -8.48 11.37
N LYS A 169 6.61 -9.58 11.97
CA LYS A 169 5.81 -10.81 11.96
C LYS A 169 4.45 -10.56 12.62
N GLY A 170 3.38 -10.86 11.90
CA GLY A 170 2.01 -10.62 12.35
C GLY A 170 1.55 -9.15 12.23
N GLY A 171 2.45 -8.21 11.88
CA GLY A 171 2.09 -6.83 11.59
C GLY A 171 1.30 -6.73 10.28
N LYS A 172 0.37 -5.78 10.24
CA LYS A 172 -0.47 -5.52 9.07
C LYS A 172 -0.34 -4.07 8.61
N ASN A 173 -0.23 -3.89 7.30
CA ASN A 173 -0.30 -2.60 6.65
C ASN A 173 -1.61 -2.47 5.88
N ILE A 174 -2.00 -1.23 5.59
CA ILE A 174 -3.10 -0.92 4.67
C ILE A 174 -2.57 -0.04 3.54
N VAL A 175 -2.95 -0.39 2.33
CA VAL A 175 -2.64 0.37 1.11
C VAL A 175 -3.95 0.91 0.55
N ILE A 176 -4.12 2.24 0.58
CA ILE A 176 -5.36 2.91 0.18
C ILE A 176 -5.16 3.55 -1.20
N PHE A 177 -6.05 3.25 -2.13
CA PHE A 177 -6.06 3.81 -3.48
C PHE A 177 -6.91 5.07 -3.51
N GLN A 178 -6.30 6.22 -3.34
CA GLN A 178 -6.98 7.52 -3.18
C GLN A 178 -8.00 7.79 -4.29
N ARG A 179 -7.68 7.45 -5.54
CA ARG A 179 -8.58 7.63 -6.69
C ARG A 179 -9.76 6.64 -6.74
N ARG A 180 -9.81 5.68 -5.84
CA ARG A 180 -10.93 4.72 -5.70
C ARG A 180 -11.85 5.05 -4.53
N LEU A 181 -11.52 6.07 -3.74
CA LEU A 181 -12.38 6.53 -2.66
C LEU A 181 -13.66 7.15 -3.21
N THR A 182 -14.79 6.79 -2.62
CA THR A 182 -16.11 7.35 -2.91
C THR A 182 -16.47 8.42 -1.88
N LYS A 183 -17.56 9.15 -2.09
CA LYS A 183 -18.04 10.17 -1.14
C LYS A 183 -18.40 9.60 0.25
N SER A 184 -18.70 8.31 0.33
CA SER A 184 -18.98 7.62 1.60
C SER A 184 -17.72 7.25 2.39
N CYS A 185 -16.55 7.25 1.74
CA CYS A 185 -15.29 6.97 2.42
C CYS A 185 -14.81 8.15 3.24
N LYS A 186 -14.21 7.87 4.39
CA LYS A 186 -13.66 8.89 5.29
C LYS A 186 -12.24 8.53 5.70
N ILE A 187 -11.40 9.54 5.77
CA ILE A 187 -10.05 9.48 6.38
C ILE A 187 -9.95 10.71 7.28
N ASP A 188 -10.21 10.53 8.57
CA ASP A 188 -10.23 11.60 9.57
C ASP A 188 -8.95 11.54 10.40
N ILE A 189 -8.03 12.48 10.15
CA ILE A 189 -6.75 12.57 10.87
C ILE A 189 -7.02 13.02 12.30
N ILE A 190 -6.52 12.24 13.26
CA ILE A 190 -6.61 12.57 14.68
C ILE A 190 -5.55 13.65 14.99
N GLY A 191 -5.95 14.77 15.56
CA GLY A 191 -5.05 15.89 15.84
C GLY A 191 -4.51 16.58 14.58
N ALA A 192 -5.35 16.69 13.54
CA ALA A 192 -4.96 17.31 12.26
C ALA A 192 -4.51 18.78 12.38
N ASP A 193 -4.96 19.47 13.43
CA ASP A 193 -4.59 20.83 13.80
C ASP A 193 -3.17 20.94 14.39
N GLN A 194 -2.63 19.84 14.88
CA GLN A 194 -1.29 19.73 15.47
C GLN A 194 -0.23 19.35 14.43
N LEU A 195 -0.63 19.01 13.20
CA LEU A 195 0.33 18.74 12.14
C LEU A 195 1.09 20.00 11.73
N PRO A 196 2.35 19.90 11.30
CA PRO A 196 3.10 21.02 10.75
C PRO A 196 2.32 21.77 9.67
N LYS A 197 2.50 23.10 9.63
CA LYS A 197 1.88 23.96 8.62
C LYS A 197 2.74 24.03 7.37
#